data_89f178bb65579dec8379a1f5575b23fe
#
_entry.id   89f178bb65579dec8379a1f5575b23fe
#
_cell.length_a   1.000
_cell.length_b   1.000
_cell.length_c   1.000
_cell.angle_alpha   90.00
_cell.angle_beta   90.00
_cell.angle_gamma   90.00
#
_symmetry.space_group_name_H-M   'P 1'
#
loop_
_entity.id
_entity.type
_entity.pdbx_description
1 polymer ?
#
loop_
_entity_poly.entity_id
_entity_poly.type
_entity_poly.pdbx_seq_one_letter_code
_entity_poly.pdbx_strand_id
1 'polypeptide(L)'
;TTQGGPPQASCCIKLRDWEEGGYKNADKEDKDIGMQRGEVLIGGPSIATGYLVDESDPDPDIVAKNRDDFVEIDGIRYFCTGDIGQITPVGNLMIIDRKKDLVKLQMGEYVALSKVESALKTCKYTELPMCYATSSMSYCIALICPNMRHLKTLAEELAVPMEGVHKNDKVIAAVLKDVQASCKAAKLQRFEIPSKLVLIEELWTPDNDMLTAVQKLKRREIVAKHKAEIDAVYV
;
A
#
# COMPACT_ATOMS: atom_id res chain seq x y z
N THR A 1 -0.93 -12.40 6.16
CA THR A 1 -1.87 -12.68 5.06
C THR A 1 -3.13 -13.28 5.63
N THR A 2 -4.25 -12.60 5.45
CA THR A 2 -5.55 -13.07 5.94
C THR A 2 -6.15 -13.97 4.85
N GLN A 3 -6.31 -15.24 5.18
CA GLN A 3 -7.00 -16.19 4.32
C GLN A 3 -8.50 -16.05 4.56
N GLY A 4 -9.27 -15.78 3.52
CA GLY A 4 -10.72 -15.82 3.56
C GLY A 4 -11.23 -17.25 3.56
N GLY A 5 -12.50 -17.44 3.91
CA GLY A 5 -13.20 -18.69 3.71
C GLY A 5 -13.67 -18.87 2.26
N PRO A 6 -14.42 -19.95 1.97
CA PRO A 6 -15.08 -20.13 0.69
C PRO A 6 -16.10 -19.00 0.46
N PRO A 7 -16.41 -18.67 -0.82
CA PRO A 7 -17.45 -17.71 -1.13
C PRO A 7 -18.81 -18.14 -0.58
N GLN A 8 -19.65 -17.17 -0.22
CA GLN A 8 -21.05 -17.45 0.12
C GLN A 8 -21.79 -18.00 -1.09
N ALA A 9 -22.82 -18.80 -0.87
CA ALA A 9 -23.60 -19.43 -1.95
C ALA A 9 -24.26 -18.43 -2.94
N SER A 10 -24.49 -17.18 -2.51
CA SER A 10 -25.02 -16.09 -3.34
C SER A 10 -23.95 -15.28 -4.07
N CYS A 11 -22.67 -15.59 -3.89
CA CYS A 11 -21.55 -14.83 -4.47
C CYS A 11 -20.72 -15.71 -5.41
N CYS A 12 -20.33 -15.14 -6.53
CA CYS A 12 -19.32 -15.68 -7.42
C CYS A 12 -18.03 -14.89 -7.24
N ILE A 13 -16.88 -15.56 -7.22
CA ILE A 13 -15.56 -14.93 -7.25
C ILE A 13 -14.87 -15.30 -8.55
N LYS A 14 -14.34 -14.30 -9.25
CA LYS A 14 -13.53 -14.46 -10.45
C LYS A 14 -12.21 -13.71 -10.26
N LEU A 15 -11.11 -14.24 -10.74
CA LEU A 15 -9.84 -13.54 -10.83
C LEU A 15 -9.66 -13.03 -12.25
N ARG A 16 -9.43 -11.72 -12.40
CA ARG A 16 -9.12 -11.09 -13.67
C ARG A 16 -7.61 -10.86 -13.76
N ASP A 17 -7.00 -11.27 -14.85
CA ASP A 17 -5.59 -11.01 -15.10
C ASP A 17 -5.30 -9.51 -15.00
N TRP A 18 -4.22 -9.19 -14.33
CA TRP A 18 -3.68 -7.84 -14.28
C TRP A 18 -2.22 -7.88 -14.71
N GLU A 19 -2.04 -7.73 -16.02
CA GLU A 19 -0.76 -7.90 -16.68
C GLU A 19 0.30 -6.90 -16.21
N GLU A 20 -0.12 -5.64 -16.00
CA GLU A 20 0.78 -4.57 -15.54
C GLU A 20 1.43 -4.92 -14.20
N GLY A 21 0.70 -5.56 -13.28
CA GLY A 21 1.21 -5.99 -11.97
C GLY A 21 1.84 -7.39 -11.97
N GLY A 22 1.77 -8.11 -13.09
CA GLY A 22 2.30 -9.46 -13.19
C GLY A 22 1.49 -10.53 -12.44
N TYR A 23 0.18 -10.32 -12.27
CA TYR A 23 -0.73 -11.27 -11.63
C TYR A 23 -1.67 -11.89 -12.65
N LYS A 24 -1.53 -13.20 -12.88
CA LYS A 24 -2.26 -13.92 -13.95
C LYS A 24 -2.89 -15.23 -13.45
N ASN A 25 -3.99 -15.59 -14.06
CA ASN A 25 -4.59 -16.90 -13.82
C ASN A 25 -3.67 -18.06 -14.23
N ALA A 26 -2.83 -17.85 -15.26
CA ALA A 26 -1.83 -18.82 -15.71
C ALA A 26 -0.71 -19.08 -14.68
N ASP A 27 -0.56 -18.26 -13.65
CA ASP A 27 0.44 -18.44 -12.58
C ASP A 27 0.26 -19.76 -11.80
N LYS A 28 -0.90 -20.41 -11.93
CA LYS A 28 -1.11 -21.76 -11.39
C LYS A 28 -0.20 -22.83 -12.01
N GLU A 29 0.27 -22.58 -13.24
CA GLU A 29 1.15 -23.48 -13.99
C GLU A 29 2.64 -23.20 -13.72
N ASP A 30 2.93 -22.07 -13.09
CA ASP A 30 4.27 -21.73 -12.63
C ASP A 30 4.64 -22.52 -11.39
N LYS A 31 5.78 -23.25 -11.43
CA LYS A 31 6.22 -24.15 -10.35
C LYS A 31 6.55 -23.43 -9.05
N ASP A 32 6.95 -22.16 -9.13
CA ASP A 32 7.32 -21.36 -7.96
C ASP A 32 6.12 -20.68 -7.32
N ILE A 33 5.03 -20.49 -8.08
CA ILE A 33 3.81 -19.81 -7.63
C ILE A 33 2.70 -20.83 -7.34
N GLY A 34 2.34 -21.66 -8.32
CA GLY A 34 1.40 -22.78 -8.20
C GLY A 34 -0.05 -22.39 -7.86
N MET A 35 -0.41 -21.11 -8.02
CA MET A 35 -1.74 -20.58 -7.67
C MET A 35 -2.22 -19.59 -8.71
N GLN A 36 -3.53 -19.61 -9.02
CA GLN A 36 -4.14 -18.55 -9.82
C GLN A 36 -4.08 -17.22 -9.05
N ARG A 37 -3.67 -16.15 -9.73
CA ARG A 37 -3.62 -14.80 -9.17
C ARG A 37 -4.31 -13.82 -10.11
N GLY A 38 -4.80 -12.72 -9.56
CA GLY A 38 -5.42 -11.65 -10.33
C GLY A 38 -6.25 -10.71 -9.48
N GLU A 39 -6.85 -9.73 -10.12
CA GLU A 39 -7.80 -8.85 -9.46
C GLU A 39 -9.07 -9.61 -9.09
N VAL A 40 -9.49 -9.46 -7.85
CA VAL A 40 -10.69 -10.10 -7.32
C VAL A 40 -11.94 -9.37 -7.83
N LEU A 41 -12.77 -10.11 -8.57
CA LEU A 41 -14.11 -9.68 -8.96
C LEU A 41 -15.12 -10.44 -8.11
N ILE A 42 -16.07 -9.71 -7.52
CA ILE A 42 -17.18 -10.31 -6.76
C ILE A 42 -18.45 -10.15 -7.58
N GLY A 43 -19.13 -11.24 -7.89
CA GLY A 43 -20.33 -11.26 -8.70
C GLY A 43 -21.52 -11.87 -8.00
N GLY A 44 -22.71 -11.67 -8.59
CA GLY A 44 -23.96 -12.27 -8.13
C GLY A 44 -25.06 -11.25 -7.81
N PRO A 45 -26.21 -11.73 -7.32
CA PRO A 45 -27.41 -10.91 -7.12
C PRO A 45 -27.25 -9.85 -6.01
N SER A 46 -26.25 -9.95 -5.17
CA SER A 46 -25.95 -8.97 -4.09
C SER A 46 -25.16 -7.77 -4.58
N ILE A 47 -24.68 -7.76 -5.83
CA ILE A 47 -23.91 -6.67 -6.39
C ILE A 47 -24.82 -5.51 -6.78
N ALA A 48 -24.51 -4.32 -6.27
CA ALA A 48 -25.25 -3.08 -6.57
C ALA A 48 -25.25 -2.77 -8.07
N THR A 49 -26.22 -1.97 -8.51
CA THR A 49 -26.29 -1.51 -9.89
C THR A 49 -25.20 -0.49 -10.23
N GLY A 50 -24.64 0.17 -9.23
CA GLY A 50 -23.58 1.16 -9.36
C GLY A 50 -23.55 2.11 -8.16
N TYR A 51 -22.66 3.09 -8.21
CA TYR A 51 -22.68 4.25 -7.33
C TYR A 51 -23.82 5.20 -7.75
N LEU A 52 -24.41 5.87 -6.78
CA LEU A 52 -25.46 6.85 -7.04
C LEU A 52 -24.92 8.00 -7.89
N VAL A 53 -25.60 8.27 -9.00
CA VAL A 53 -25.32 9.42 -9.87
C VAL A 53 -26.51 10.35 -9.78
N ASP A 54 -26.25 11.65 -9.58
CA ASP A 54 -27.30 12.67 -9.72
C ASP A 54 -27.57 12.85 -11.23
N GLU A 55 -28.76 12.49 -11.69
CA GLU A 55 -29.12 12.58 -13.11
C GLU A 55 -29.22 14.04 -13.58
N SER A 56 -29.45 14.99 -12.66
CA SER A 56 -29.55 16.41 -12.96
C SER A 56 -28.20 17.11 -13.12
N ASP A 57 -27.16 16.60 -12.43
CA ASP A 57 -25.78 17.10 -12.48
C ASP A 57 -24.79 15.90 -12.29
N PRO A 58 -24.62 15.07 -13.33
CA PRO A 58 -23.83 13.86 -13.23
C PRO A 58 -22.34 14.15 -13.08
N ASP A 59 -21.77 13.76 -11.94
CA ASP A 59 -20.32 13.81 -11.71
C ASP A 59 -19.60 12.84 -12.67
N PRO A 60 -18.75 13.36 -13.60
CA PRO A 60 -18.03 12.54 -14.57
C PRO A 60 -17.16 11.45 -13.95
N ASP A 61 -16.60 11.68 -12.77
CA ASP A 61 -15.75 10.72 -12.06
C ASP A 61 -16.58 9.55 -11.54
N ILE A 62 -17.80 9.81 -11.05
CA ILE A 62 -18.73 8.75 -10.60
C ILE A 62 -19.22 7.93 -11.77
N VAL A 63 -19.56 8.59 -12.89
CA VAL A 63 -19.96 7.92 -14.12
C VAL A 63 -18.84 7.01 -14.64
N ALA A 64 -17.61 7.50 -14.68
CA ALA A 64 -16.46 6.71 -15.08
C ALA A 64 -16.25 5.49 -14.15
N LYS A 65 -16.33 5.69 -12.83
CA LYS A 65 -16.24 4.60 -11.84
C LYS A 65 -17.33 3.55 -12.04
N ASN A 66 -18.56 3.95 -12.33
CA ASN A 66 -19.65 2.99 -12.58
C ASN A 66 -19.35 2.09 -13.78
N ARG A 67 -18.73 2.63 -14.82
CA ARG A 67 -18.31 1.86 -15.99
C ARG A 67 -17.14 0.94 -15.69
N ASP A 68 -16.15 1.42 -14.91
CA ASP A 68 -14.89 0.74 -14.71
C ASP A 68 -14.93 -0.28 -13.55
N ASP A 69 -15.69 0.02 -12.50
CA ASP A 69 -15.79 -0.81 -11.29
C ASP A 69 -16.91 -1.87 -11.39
N PHE A 70 -17.89 -1.72 -12.30
CA PHE A 70 -18.97 -2.69 -12.49
C PHE A 70 -18.97 -3.23 -13.93
N VAL A 71 -18.73 -4.52 -14.05
CA VAL A 71 -18.64 -5.19 -15.36
C VAL A 71 -19.62 -6.35 -15.44
N GLU A 72 -20.08 -6.69 -16.65
CA GLU A 72 -20.89 -7.88 -16.90
C GLU A 72 -20.04 -8.91 -17.62
N ILE A 73 -20.01 -10.15 -17.11
CA ILE A 73 -19.28 -11.27 -17.67
C ILE A 73 -20.24 -12.48 -17.65
N ASP A 74 -20.51 -13.07 -18.81
CA ASP A 74 -21.37 -14.24 -18.96
C ASP A 74 -22.78 -14.03 -18.32
N GLY A 75 -23.35 -12.81 -18.44
CA GLY A 75 -24.67 -12.46 -17.90
C GLY A 75 -24.69 -12.27 -16.38
N ILE A 76 -23.55 -12.28 -15.73
CA ILE A 76 -23.41 -12.01 -14.29
C ILE A 76 -22.71 -10.66 -14.12
N ARG A 77 -23.30 -9.82 -13.25
CA ARG A 77 -22.69 -8.55 -12.87
C ARG A 77 -21.61 -8.78 -11.80
N TYR A 78 -20.44 -8.19 -12.02
CA TYR A 78 -19.31 -8.23 -11.11
C TYR A 78 -18.91 -6.82 -10.67
N PHE A 79 -18.50 -6.70 -9.42
CA PHE A 79 -17.79 -5.55 -8.88
C PHE A 79 -16.28 -5.82 -8.88
N CYS A 80 -15.51 -4.91 -9.47
CA CYS A 80 -14.06 -4.93 -9.50
C CYS A 80 -13.52 -4.33 -8.20
N THR A 81 -13.03 -5.15 -7.30
CA THR A 81 -12.67 -4.71 -5.93
C THR A 81 -11.41 -3.85 -5.88
N GLY A 82 -10.56 -3.94 -6.89
CA GLY A 82 -9.23 -3.36 -6.88
C GLY A 82 -8.25 -4.10 -5.96
N ASP A 83 -8.68 -5.17 -5.29
CA ASP A 83 -7.81 -6.03 -4.50
C ASP A 83 -7.27 -7.17 -5.37
N ILE A 84 -6.00 -7.52 -5.18
CA ILE A 84 -5.37 -8.67 -5.83
C ILE A 84 -5.46 -9.87 -4.91
N GLY A 85 -5.97 -10.95 -5.46
CA GLY A 85 -6.12 -12.21 -4.72
C GLY A 85 -5.45 -13.38 -5.41
N GLN A 86 -5.35 -14.46 -4.67
CA GLN A 86 -4.97 -15.77 -5.18
C GLN A 86 -5.92 -16.83 -4.64
N ILE A 87 -6.15 -17.88 -5.43
CA ILE A 87 -6.91 -19.05 -5.00
C ILE A 87 -5.93 -20.11 -4.52
N THR A 88 -6.09 -20.51 -3.26
CA THR A 88 -5.26 -21.57 -2.67
C THR A 88 -5.63 -22.94 -3.26
N PRO A 89 -4.76 -23.97 -3.16
CA PRO A 89 -5.08 -25.33 -3.63
C PRO A 89 -6.33 -25.94 -3.00
N VAL A 90 -6.73 -25.47 -1.82
CA VAL A 90 -7.96 -25.89 -1.14
C VAL A 90 -9.19 -25.02 -1.49
N GLY A 91 -9.07 -24.13 -2.48
CA GLY A 91 -10.18 -23.30 -2.97
C GLY A 91 -10.50 -22.04 -2.16
N ASN A 92 -9.65 -21.66 -1.20
CA ASN A 92 -9.86 -20.44 -0.43
C ASN A 92 -9.27 -19.23 -1.13
N LEU A 93 -9.97 -18.09 -1.05
CA LEU A 93 -9.46 -16.81 -1.50
C LEU A 93 -8.49 -16.24 -0.46
N MET A 94 -7.35 -15.75 -0.91
CA MET A 94 -6.39 -15.00 -0.11
C MET A 94 -6.10 -13.65 -0.79
N ILE A 95 -6.33 -12.54 -0.10
CA ILE A 95 -5.94 -11.22 -0.60
C ILE A 95 -4.43 -11.06 -0.37
N ILE A 96 -3.71 -10.77 -1.44
CA ILE A 96 -2.24 -10.67 -1.44
C ILE A 96 -1.74 -9.25 -1.66
N ASP A 97 -2.54 -8.40 -2.32
CA ASP A 97 -2.16 -7.03 -2.63
C ASP A 97 -3.37 -6.15 -2.96
N ARG A 98 -3.11 -4.91 -3.33
CA ARG A 98 -4.11 -3.95 -3.77
C ARG A 98 -3.61 -3.16 -4.97
N LYS A 99 -4.37 -3.08 -6.06
CA LYS A 99 -3.96 -2.38 -7.30
C LYS A 99 -3.50 -0.95 -7.05
N LYS A 100 -4.24 -0.19 -6.21
CA LYS A 100 -3.94 1.22 -5.89
C LYS A 100 -2.72 1.40 -4.99
N ASP A 101 -2.28 0.34 -4.31
CA ASP A 101 -1.11 0.34 -3.43
C ASP A 101 0.15 -0.20 -4.14
N LEU A 102 0.03 -0.58 -5.42
CA LEU A 102 1.13 -1.01 -6.26
C LEU A 102 1.61 0.17 -7.13
N VAL A 103 2.85 0.57 -6.92
CA VAL A 103 3.47 1.67 -7.67
C VAL A 103 4.59 1.13 -8.53
N LYS A 104 4.50 1.35 -9.84
CA LYS A 104 5.57 1.02 -10.79
C LYS A 104 6.70 2.03 -10.67
N LEU A 105 7.91 1.56 -10.41
CA LEU A 105 9.11 2.37 -10.41
C LEU A 105 9.62 2.62 -11.85
N GLN A 106 10.56 3.53 -11.99
CA GLN A 106 11.16 3.91 -13.28
C GLN A 106 11.75 2.72 -14.06
N MET A 107 12.33 1.74 -13.34
CA MET A 107 12.93 0.55 -13.92
C MET A 107 11.94 -0.57 -14.21
N GLY A 108 10.66 -0.36 -13.91
CA GLY A 108 9.58 -1.30 -14.22
C GLY A 108 9.15 -2.20 -13.07
N GLU A 109 9.87 -2.24 -11.94
CA GLU A 109 9.50 -3.01 -10.76
C GLU A 109 8.28 -2.38 -10.07
N TYR A 110 7.45 -3.23 -9.46
CA TYR A 110 6.28 -2.80 -8.69
C TYR A 110 6.53 -2.89 -7.19
N VAL A 111 6.38 -1.77 -6.50
CA VAL A 111 6.45 -1.68 -5.03
C VAL A 111 5.05 -1.78 -4.45
N ALA A 112 4.82 -2.80 -3.63
CA ALA A 112 3.59 -2.95 -2.86
C ALA A 112 3.69 -2.10 -1.57
N LEU A 113 3.12 -0.90 -1.60
CA LEU A 113 3.25 0.07 -0.50
C LEU A 113 2.82 -0.50 0.85
N SER A 114 1.68 -1.17 0.90
CA SER A 114 1.14 -1.78 2.12
C SER A 114 2.03 -2.89 2.69
N LYS A 115 2.69 -3.66 1.83
CA LYS A 115 3.63 -4.71 2.21
C LYS A 115 4.88 -4.10 2.85
N VAL A 116 5.41 -3.03 2.25
CA VAL A 116 6.53 -2.27 2.79
C VAL A 116 6.16 -1.67 4.14
N GLU A 117 5.02 -0.98 4.24
CA GLU A 117 4.54 -0.38 5.49
C GLU A 117 4.34 -1.39 6.61
N SER A 118 3.88 -2.61 6.27
CA SER A 118 3.77 -3.70 7.25
C SER A 118 5.13 -4.11 7.81
N ALA A 119 6.18 -4.11 6.99
CA ALA A 119 7.54 -4.36 7.44
C ALA A 119 8.09 -3.17 8.27
N LEU A 120 7.83 -1.93 7.85
CA LEU A 120 8.24 -0.73 8.56
C LEU A 120 7.66 -0.67 9.99
N LYS A 121 6.43 -1.14 10.20
CA LYS A 121 5.78 -1.21 11.53
C LYS A 121 6.52 -2.11 12.53
N THR A 122 7.36 -3.02 12.06
CA THR A 122 8.15 -3.89 12.96
C THR A 122 9.42 -3.22 13.49
N CYS A 123 9.80 -2.08 12.96
CA CYS A 123 10.94 -1.31 13.44
C CYS A 123 10.58 -0.55 14.72
N LYS A 124 11.40 -0.67 15.76
CA LYS A 124 11.18 -0.05 17.08
C LYS A 124 11.05 1.49 17.04
N TYR A 125 11.64 2.12 16.02
CA TYR A 125 11.59 3.58 15.87
C TYR A 125 10.33 4.06 15.16
N THR A 126 9.49 3.16 14.65
CA THR A 126 8.32 3.50 13.85
C THR A 126 7.05 3.48 14.69
N GLU A 127 6.34 4.60 14.73
CA GLU A 127 4.97 4.68 15.25
C GLU A 127 3.98 4.55 14.09
N LEU A 128 4.06 5.45 13.11
CA LEU A 128 3.24 5.42 11.90
C LEU A 128 4.13 5.53 10.66
N PRO A 129 4.17 4.53 9.80
CA PRO A 129 4.91 4.57 8.54
C PRO A 129 4.02 4.87 7.37
N MET A 130 4.57 5.54 6.37
CA MET A 130 4.06 5.60 5.01
C MET A 130 5.20 5.32 4.03
N CYS A 131 5.00 4.38 3.12
CA CYS A 131 5.90 4.20 1.98
C CYS A 131 5.47 5.11 0.84
N TYR A 132 6.43 5.84 0.27
CA TYR A 132 6.20 6.66 -0.91
C TYR A 132 7.07 6.20 -2.06
N ALA A 133 6.45 6.05 -3.22
CA ALA A 133 7.10 5.69 -4.47
C ALA A 133 6.42 6.45 -5.63
N THR A 134 7.15 6.68 -6.70
CA THR A 134 6.62 7.29 -7.93
C THR A 134 7.30 6.67 -9.14
N SER A 135 6.60 6.66 -10.26
CA SER A 135 7.09 6.10 -11.53
C SER A 135 8.28 6.85 -12.14
N SER A 136 8.55 8.06 -11.68
CA SER A 136 9.72 8.85 -12.08
C SER A 136 11.00 8.47 -11.34
N MET A 137 10.92 7.66 -10.28
CA MET A 137 12.05 7.33 -9.43
C MET A 137 12.38 5.84 -9.45
N SER A 138 13.65 5.50 -9.23
CA SER A 138 14.15 4.12 -9.23
C SER A 138 14.08 3.42 -7.85
N TYR A 139 13.64 4.11 -6.81
CA TYR A 139 13.54 3.59 -5.45
C TYR A 139 12.37 4.22 -4.68
N CYS A 140 11.91 3.53 -3.66
CA CYS A 140 10.94 4.06 -2.70
C CYS A 140 11.64 4.69 -1.49
N ILE A 141 10.91 5.56 -0.79
CA ILE A 141 11.33 6.19 0.46
C ILE A 141 10.31 5.89 1.56
N ALA A 142 10.73 6.00 2.81
CA ALA A 142 9.84 5.89 3.96
C ALA A 142 9.64 7.27 4.61
N LEU A 143 8.38 7.64 4.87
CA LEU A 143 8.03 8.71 5.78
C LEU A 143 7.61 8.06 7.09
N ILE A 144 8.21 8.46 8.19
CA ILE A 144 7.97 7.83 9.50
C ILE A 144 7.67 8.89 10.55
N CYS A 145 6.47 8.80 11.15
CA CYS A 145 6.26 9.39 12.47
C CYS A 145 7.00 8.51 13.48
N PRO A 146 8.04 9.02 14.14
CA PRO A 146 8.87 8.19 14.99
C PRO A 146 8.20 7.88 16.33
N ASN A 147 8.51 6.71 16.90
CA ASN A 147 8.23 6.44 18.28
C ASN A 147 9.18 7.27 19.17
N MET A 148 8.64 8.31 19.78
CA MET A 148 9.40 9.33 20.49
C MET A 148 10.23 8.79 21.66
N ARG A 149 9.77 7.71 22.30
CA ARG A 149 10.51 7.08 23.39
C ARG A 149 11.84 6.50 22.91
N HIS A 150 11.79 5.73 21.82
CA HIS A 150 12.99 5.12 21.23
C HIS A 150 13.88 6.15 20.55
N LEU A 151 13.26 7.17 19.92
CA LEU A 151 14.01 8.26 19.28
C LEU A 151 14.82 9.05 20.31
N LYS A 152 14.25 9.33 21.51
CA LYS A 152 14.94 10.02 22.60
C LYS A 152 16.15 9.22 23.07
N THR A 153 16.00 7.92 23.31
CA THR A 153 17.12 7.05 23.69
C THR A 153 18.24 7.06 22.65
N LEU A 154 17.87 6.99 21.36
CA LEU A 154 18.85 7.06 20.28
C LEU A 154 19.56 8.41 20.22
N ALA A 155 18.87 9.51 20.43
CA ALA A 155 19.45 10.85 20.45
C ALA A 155 20.46 10.99 21.61
N GLU A 156 20.14 10.46 22.78
CA GLU A 156 21.04 10.41 23.95
C GLU A 156 22.30 9.57 23.64
N GLU A 157 22.14 8.38 23.04
CA GLU A 157 23.26 7.50 22.63
C GLU A 157 24.18 8.17 21.59
N LEU A 158 23.62 8.99 20.69
CA LEU A 158 24.36 9.69 19.64
C LEU A 158 24.86 11.08 20.09
N ALA A 159 24.58 11.49 21.31
CA ALA A 159 24.86 12.83 21.85
C ALA A 159 24.28 13.97 20.96
N VAL A 160 23.04 13.78 20.47
CA VAL A 160 22.29 14.72 19.63
C VAL A 160 21.19 15.37 20.46
N PRO A 161 21.01 16.72 20.43
CA PRO A 161 19.91 17.36 21.12
C PRO A 161 18.55 16.95 20.49
N MET A 162 17.50 16.94 21.30
CA MET A 162 16.15 16.61 20.83
C MET A 162 15.57 17.69 19.91
N GLU A 163 16.03 18.94 20.05
CA GLU A 163 15.64 20.00 19.14
C GLU A 163 16.16 19.73 17.73
N GLY A 164 15.26 19.65 16.74
CA GLY A 164 15.60 19.33 15.36
C GLY A 164 16.10 17.91 15.12
N VAL A 165 15.90 16.97 16.07
CA VAL A 165 16.34 15.56 15.97
C VAL A 165 15.86 14.86 14.70
N HIS A 166 14.67 15.20 14.21
CA HIS A 166 14.08 14.64 12.99
C HIS A 166 14.80 15.06 11.69
N LYS A 167 15.67 16.11 11.73
CA LYS A 167 16.52 16.57 10.61
C LYS A 167 17.99 16.22 10.78
N ASN A 168 18.35 15.54 11.86
CA ASN A 168 19.73 15.22 12.13
C ASN A 168 20.19 13.98 11.33
N ASP A 169 21.22 14.15 10.50
CA ASP A 169 21.72 13.12 9.59
C ASP A 169 22.15 11.83 10.30
N LYS A 170 22.78 11.94 11.50
CA LYS A 170 23.20 10.76 12.26
C LYS A 170 22.01 9.96 12.75
N VAL A 171 20.97 10.65 13.20
CA VAL A 171 19.73 10.01 13.68
C VAL A 171 18.99 9.37 12.50
N ILE A 172 18.83 10.10 11.39
CA ILE A 172 18.19 9.59 10.16
C ILE A 172 18.93 8.35 9.65
N ALA A 173 20.26 8.38 9.60
CA ALA A 173 21.06 7.22 9.14
C ALA A 173 20.90 6.01 10.05
N ALA A 174 20.88 6.21 11.38
CA ALA A 174 20.68 5.12 12.35
C ALA A 174 19.29 4.50 12.23
N VAL A 175 18.24 5.33 12.14
CA VAL A 175 16.86 4.86 11.96
C VAL A 175 16.70 4.15 10.62
N LEU A 176 17.27 4.70 9.53
CA LEU A 176 17.21 4.06 8.19
C LEU A 176 17.85 2.67 8.20
N LYS A 177 18.98 2.51 8.89
CA LYS A 177 19.65 1.20 9.03
C LYS A 177 18.74 0.16 9.68
N ASP A 178 18.05 0.50 10.77
CA ASP A 178 17.12 -0.39 11.47
C ASP A 178 15.85 -0.67 10.64
N VAL A 179 15.33 0.35 9.95
CA VAL A 179 14.23 0.22 8.99
C VAL A 179 14.59 -0.79 7.88
N GLN A 180 15.76 -0.65 7.28
CA GLN A 180 16.23 -1.56 6.24
C GLN A 180 16.46 -2.98 6.78
N ALA A 181 16.92 -3.13 8.03
CA ALA A 181 17.05 -4.42 8.68
C ALA A 181 15.67 -5.09 8.87
N SER A 182 14.66 -4.35 9.32
CA SER A 182 13.27 -4.83 9.44
C SER A 182 12.69 -5.28 8.09
N CYS A 183 12.93 -4.50 7.03
CA CYS A 183 12.50 -4.86 5.67
C CYS A 183 13.18 -6.15 5.18
N LYS A 184 14.48 -6.32 5.42
CA LYS A 184 15.23 -7.54 5.09
C LYS A 184 14.72 -8.76 5.88
N ALA A 185 14.43 -8.59 7.16
CA ALA A 185 13.85 -9.65 8.00
C ALA A 185 12.47 -10.08 7.52
N ALA A 186 11.68 -9.13 6.97
CA ALA A 186 10.40 -9.39 6.31
C ALA A 186 10.53 -9.98 4.89
N LYS A 187 11.76 -10.25 4.42
CA LYS A 187 12.08 -10.80 3.08
C LYS A 187 11.54 -9.94 1.93
N LEU A 188 11.57 -8.62 2.08
CA LEU A 188 11.26 -7.71 1.00
C LEU A 188 12.32 -7.79 -0.11
N GLN A 189 11.89 -7.59 -1.36
CA GLN A 189 12.80 -7.48 -2.49
C GLN A 189 13.64 -6.20 -2.38
N ARG A 190 14.79 -6.16 -3.04
CA ARG A 190 15.72 -5.03 -2.95
C ARG A 190 15.08 -3.69 -3.30
N PHE A 191 14.22 -3.65 -4.32
CA PHE A 191 13.50 -2.44 -4.75
C PHE A 191 12.34 -2.03 -3.84
N GLU A 192 11.85 -2.95 -2.97
CA GLU A 192 10.85 -2.68 -1.93
C GLU A 192 11.46 -2.12 -0.63
N ILE A 193 12.78 -2.15 -0.49
CA ILE A 193 13.48 -1.64 0.70
C ILE A 193 13.72 -0.14 0.52
N PRO A 194 13.18 0.72 1.40
CA PRO A 194 13.38 2.15 1.30
C PRO A 194 14.86 2.54 1.29
N SER A 195 15.26 3.33 0.28
CA SER A 195 16.63 3.79 0.14
C SER A 195 16.93 5.01 1.00
N LYS A 196 15.90 5.81 1.29
CA LYS A 196 16.00 7.04 2.09
C LYS A 196 14.79 7.17 3.01
N LEU A 197 14.88 8.08 3.96
CA LEU A 197 13.92 8.24 5.06
C LEU A 197 13.65 9.73 5.32
N VAL A 198 12.40 10.06 5.56
CA VAL A 198 11.97 11.33 6.16
C VAL A 198 11.40 11.04 7.55
N LEU A 199 12.00 11.61 8.60
CA LEU A 199 11.42 11.58 9.94
C LEU A 199 10.45 12.75 10.08
N ILE A 200 9.21 12.44 10.43
CA ILE A 200 8.13 13.40 10.59
C ILE A 200 8.09 13.90 12.03
N GLU A 201 8.08 15.20 12.22
CA GLU A 201 8.07 15.81 13.55
C GLU A 201 6.71 15.69 14.23
N GLU A 202 5.65 15.99 13.49
CA GLU A 202 4.28 15.97 13.98
C GLU A 202 3.61 14.63 13.74
N LEU A 203 3.05 14.01 14.79
CA LEU A 203 2.30 12.77 14.65
C LEU A 203 1.05 12.96 13.77
N TRP A 204 0.83 12.06 12.83
CA TRP A 204 -0.37 12.05 12.02
C TRP A 204 -1.59 11.63 12.84
N THR A 205 -2.65 12.41 12.74
CA THR A 205 -3.92 12.19 13.45
C THR A 205 -5.12 12.50 12.55
N PRO A 206 -6.33 12.13 12.92
CA PRO A 206 -7.54 12.62 12.25
C PRO A 206 -7.72 14.13 12.37
N ASP A 207 -7.29 14.73 13.48
CA ASP A 207 -7.48 16.16 13.77
C ASP A 207 -6.62 17.05 12.86
N ASN A 208 -5.43 16.58 12.45
CA ASN A 208 -4.58 17.29 11.49
C ASN A 208 -4.78 16.82 10.05
N ASP A 209 -5.86 16.09 9.80
CA ASP A 209 -6.29 15.61 8.48
C ASP A 209 -5.34 14.60 7.79
N MET A 210 -4.37 14.06 8.51
CA MET A 210 -3.42 13.06 7.96
C MET A 210 -3.97 11.63 8.02
N LEU A 211 -4.94 11.37 8.90
CA LEU A 211 -5.62 10.09 9.01
C LEU A 211 -7.14 10.25 8.82
N THR A 212 -7.79 9.18 8.42
CA THR A 212 -9.25 9.09 8.50
C THR A 212 -9.68 8.84 9.95
N ALA A 213 -10.99 9.02 10.27
CA ALA A 213 -11.56 8.68 11.58
C ALA A 213 -11.31 7.22 12.00
N VAL A 214 -11.09 6.32 11.04
CA VAL A 214 -10.74 4.90 11.28
C VAL A 214 -9.23 4.63 11.19
N GLN A 215 -8.41 5.66 11.41
CA GLN A 215 -6.95 5.59 11.49
C GLN A 215 -6.26 5.10 10.21
N LYS A 216 -6.84 5.32 9.02
CA LYS A 216 -6.20 5.02 7.73
C LYS A 216 -5.46 6.25 7.21
N LEU A 217 -4.28 6.05 6.62
CA LEU A 217 -3.48 7.12 6.02
C LEU A 217 -4.25 7.83 4.89
N LYS A 218 -4.29 9.15 4.95
CA LYS A 218 -4.71 10.01 3.84
C LYS A 218 -3.47 10.35 3.02
N ARG A 219 -3.03 9.42 2.17
CA ARG A 219 -1.76 9.52 1.43
C ARG A 219 -1.60 10.83 0.66
N ARG A 220 -2.68 11.32 0.01
CA ARG A 220 -2.64 12.57 -0.77
C ARG A 220 -2.33 13.76 0.12
N GLU A 221 -2.98 13.87 1.27
CA GLU A 221 -2.81 14.95 2.24
C GLU A 221 -1.40 14.91 2.84
N ILE A 222 -0.94 13.71 3.22
CA ILE A 222 0.42 13.51 3.75
C ILE A 222 1.47 13.93 2.71
N VAL A 223 1.33 13.50 1.46
CA VAL A 223 2.26 13.87 0.39
C VAL A 223 2.22 15.37 0.12
N ALA A 224 1.04 15.99 0.09
CA ALA A 224 0.90 17.43 -0.11
C ALA A 224 1.58 18.24 1.01
N LYS A 225 1.38 17.83 2.27
CA LYS A 225 1.97 18.50 3.44
C LYS A 225 3.50 18.37 3.47
N HIS A 226 4.03 17.19 3.12
CA HIS A 226 5.46 16.89 3.21
C HIS A 226 6.19 16.91 1.86
N LYS A 227 5.61 17.61 0.87
CA LYS A 227 6.14 17.63 -0.50
C LYS A 227 7.59 18.13 -0.57
N ALA A 228 7.92 19.16 0.20
CA ALA A 228 9.26 19.76 0.21
C ALA A 228 10.31 18.78 0.76
N GLU A 229 9.99 18.06 1.85
CA GLU A 229 10.86 17.04 2.45
C GLU A 229 11.02 15.83 1.53
N ILE A 230 9.94 15.39 0.88
CA ILE A 230 9.98 14.31 -0.10
C ILE A 230 10.89 14.67 -1.27
N ASP A 231 10.71 15.86 -1.85
CA ASP A 231 11.51 16.31 -2.99
C ASP A 231 12.99 16.45 -2.63
N ALA A 232 13.30 16.97 -1.44
CA ALA A 232 14.67 17.11 -0.96
C ALA A 232 15.40 15.78 -0.80
N VAL A 233 14.66 14.70 -0.52
CA VAL A 233 15.23 13.35 -0.36
C VAL A 233 15.45 12.66 -1.69
N TYR A 234 14.75 13.03 -2.76
CA TYR A 234 14.92 12.46 -4.10
C TYR A 234 16.00 13.14 -4.95
N VAL A 235 16.65 14.15 -4.43
CA VAL A 235 17.78 14.84 -5.11
C VAL A 235 19.07 14.01 -5.10
#